data_de42488c70840d2ce362dbc80dfce081
#
_entry.id   de42488c70840d2ce362dbc80dfce081
#
_cell.length_a   1.000
_cell.length_b   1.000
_cell.length_c   1.000
_cell.angle_alpha   90.00
_cell.angle_beta   90.00
_cell.angle_gamma   90.00
#
_symmetry.space_group_name_H-M   'P 1'
#
loop_
_entity.id
_entity.type
_entity.pdbx_description
1 polymer ?
#
loop_
_entity_poly.entity_id
_entity_poly.type
_entity_poly.pdbx_seq_one_letter_code
_entity_poly.pdbx_strand_id
1 'polypeptide(L)'
;MNIRLTLAAPLPWLTSVAKLISKNKKIKKSKISLFILPRTLSFTREGIRFIAILFVIGIAAINTGNNLLYLVVAMMLSLIIISGILSESTLRGIDIYRTLPKHIFTGRSAIAKLTASNQKRFLPSFSLIIEEAPSFSRPIKSYAKEFDAVSGYILKLPAQASLTQIQSYVFQKRGFYKLRGLTVKTRFPFGFFLKERRIEAPIDVVVYPRLKPMKRVHSAGDISHGLNPALLKGQGTHLYNIRDYTPADDSRIIHWKSSAKAAKLMAKEFEQEKKKTAKIVFYNALLPLPNFDDTFEGMVEKAASLAEYYIRSGFEVGFKSLTADLPCKSGREQLYRILKELALIEPVASNKNVPLAIKVIVP
;
A
#
# COMPACT_ATOMS: atom_id res chain seq x y z
N MET A 1 71.76 -38.56 -0.45
CA MET A 1 71.52 -38.39 0.99
C MET A 1 70.15 -37.63 1.13
N ASN A 2 69.06 -38.40 1.22
CA ASN A 2 67.68 -37.87 1.24
C ASN A 2 67.28 -37.68 2.67
N ILE A 3 67.08 -36.44 3.07
CA ILE A 3 66.48 -36.10 4.37
C ILE A 3 64.95 -35.98 4.17
N ARG A 4 64.18 -36.96 4.64
CA ARG A 4 62.73 -36.91 4.77
C ARG A 4 62.40 -36.07 6.03
N LEU A 5 61.80 -34.90 5.83
CA LEU A 5 61.11 -34.14 6.87
C LEU A 5 59.78 -34.84 7.19
N THR A 6 59.70 -35.49 8.34
CA THR A 6 58.44 -35.99 8.91
C THR A 6 57.61 -34.80 9.43
N LEU A 7 56.49 -34.53 8.75
CA LEU A 7 55.48 -33.60 9.22
C LEU A 7 54.85 -34.14 10.51
N ALA A 8 55.00 -33.39 11.60
CA ALA A 8 54.39 -33.69 12.88
C ALA A 8 52.85 -33.66 12.76
N ALA A 9 52.19 -34.66 13.35
CA ALA A 9 50.72 -34.76 13.37
C ALA A 9 50.08 -33.54 14.06
N PRO A 10 48.97 -33.00 13.53
CA PRO A 10 48.32 -31.85 14.16
C PRO A 10 47.76 -32.24 15.51
N LEU A 11 47.99 -31.38 16.51
CA LEU A 11 47.59 -31.52 17.93
C LEU A 11 46.06 -31.78 18.02
N PRO A 12 45.63 -32.78 18.79
CA PRO A 12 44.20 -33.24 18.84
C PRO A 12 43.23 -32.19 19.30
N TRP A 13 43.63 -31.11 19.97
CA TRP A 13 42.76 -30.03 20.35
C TRP A 13 42.37 -29.10 19.18
N LEU A 14 43.22 -28.96 18.16
CA LEU A 14 42.94 -28.16 16.95
C LEU A 14 41.83 -28.78 16.12
N THR A 15 41.74 -30.11 16.06
CA THR A 15 40.66 -30.82 15.35
C THR A 15 39.33 -30.73 16.08
N SER A 16 39.35 -30.64 17.40
CA SER A 16 38.13 -30.44 18.21
C SER A 16 37.56 -29.03 18.08
N VAL A 17 38.41 -28.01 18.01
CA VAL A 17 37.99 -26.61 17.78
C VAL A 17 37.48 -26.43 16.36
N ALA A 18 38.08 -27.03 15.35
CA ALA A 18 37.61 -27.00 13.97
C ALA A 18 36.26 -27.71 13.79
N LYS A 19 36.01 -28.82 14.51
CA LYS A 19 34.71 -29.53 14.54
C LYS A 19 33.62 -28.72 15.25
N LEU A 20 33.96 -27.98 16.32
CA LEU A 20 33.04 -27.07 16.99
C LEU A 20 32.67 -25.87 16.13
N ILE A 21 33.58 -25.33 15.34
CA ILE A 21 33.32 -24.24 14.39
C ILE A 21 32.50 -24.69 13.18
N SER A 22 32.74 -25.93 12.68
CA SER A 22 32.00 -26.51 11.54
C SER A 22 30.55 -26.92 11.89
N LYS A 23 30.29 -27.34 13.13
CA LYS A 23 28.96 -27.78 13.57
C LYS A 23 27.99 -26.63 13.85
N ASN A 24 28.48 -25.38 13.86
CA ASN A 24 27.71 -24.19 14.20
C ASN A 24 27.29 -23.32 13.00
N LYS A 25 27.15 -23.93 11.80
CA LYS A 25 26.66 -23.26 10.59
C LYS A 25 25.15 -23.05 10.55
N LYS A 26 24.45 -23.29 11.66
CA LYS A 26 23.05 -22.90 11.92
C LYS A 26 22.90 -22.08 13.19
N ILE A 27 23.80 -21.12 13.40
CA ILE A 27 23.51 -20.08 14.36
C ILE A 27 22.50 -19.15 13.69
N LYS A 28 21.21 -19.39 13.97
CA LYS A 28 20.21 -18.32 14.02
C LYS A 28 20.90 -17.10 14.59
N LYS A 29 20.92 -15.97 13.88
CA LYS A 29 21.27 -14.66 14.41
C LYS A 29 20.43 -14.43 15.66
N SER A 30 20.87 -14.90 16.80
CA SER A 30 20.32 -14.50 18.08
C SER A 30 20.74 -13.04 18.22
N LYS A 31 19.85 -12.13 17.88
CA LYS A 31 19.92 -10.77 18.36
C LYS A 31 19.97 -10.90 19.88
N ILE A 32 21.10 -10.63 20.48
CA ILE A 32 21.19 -10.35 21.92
C ILE A 32 20.38 -9.06 22.07
N SER A 33 19.06 -9.20 22.25
CA SER A 33 18.23 -8.10 22.68
C SER A 33 18.55 -7.93 24.18
N LEU A 34 19.31 -6.93 24.51
CA LEU A 34 19.36 -6.40 25.84
C LEU A 34 17.95 -5.92 26.18
N PHE A 35 17.21 -6.79 26.82
CA PHE A 35 15.81 -6.61 27.21
C PHE A 35 15.78 -5.48 28.26
N ILE A 36 15.33 -4.27 27.88
CA ILE A 36 14.71 -3.26 28.78
C ILE A 36 14.40 -1.94 28.02
N LEU A 37 14.83 -1.75 26.74
CA LEU A 37 14.55 -0.51 26.04
C LEU A 37 13.77 -0.79 24.73
N PRO A 38 12.77 0.01 24.37
CA PRO A 38 12.02 -0.12 23.11
C PRO A 38 12.87 0.20 21.88
N ARG A 39 14.18 0.13 22.00
CA ARG A 39 15.18 0.48 20.99
C ARG A 39 16.14 -0.68 20.81
N THR A 40 16.39 -1.03 19.55
CA THR A 40 17.38 -2.05 19.22
C THR A 40 18.70 -1.38 18.85
N LEU A 41 19.79 -1.87 19.45
CA LEU A 41 21.14 -1.48 19.12
C LEU A 41 21.83 -2.65 18.42
N SER A 42 22.42 -2.41 17.28
CA SER A 42 23.23 -3.39 16.56
C SER A 42 24.55 -2.77 16.13
N PHE A 43 25.62 -3.55 16.25
CA PHE A 43 26.93 -3.14 15.74
C PHE A 43 26.94 -3.25 14.22
N THR A 44 27.52 -2.24 13.56
CA THR A 44 27.78 -2.30 12.13
C THR A 44 29.05 -3.12 11.87
N ARG A 45 29.31 -3.47 10.61
CA ARG A 45 30.57 -4.14 10.23
C ARG A 45 31.78 -3.25 10.52
N GLU A 46 31.63 -1.97 10.28
CA GLU A 46 32.62 -0.92 10.52
C GLU A 46 32.92 -0.79 12.04
N GLY A 47 31.85 -0.80 12.85
CA GLY A 47 31.96 -0.77 14.30
C GLY A 47 32.72 -1.97 14.86
N ILE A 48 32.43 -3.18 14.36
CA ILE A 48 33.14 -4.40 14.76
C ILE A 48 34.61 -4.33 14.36
N ARG A 49 34.94 -3.86 13.15
CA ARG A 49 36.33 -3.69 12.70
C ARG A 49 37.07 -2.68 13.60
N PHE A 50 36.43 -1.56 13.91
CA PHE A 50 36.99 -0.53 14.78
C PHE A 50 37.29 -1.07 16.17
N ILE A 51 36.40 -1.85 16.77
CA ILE A 51 36.57 -2.51 18.04
C ILE A 51 37.74 -3.54 17.99
N ALA A 52 37.82 -4.32 16.90
CA ALA A 52 38.91 -5.27 16.70
C ALA A 52 40.28 -4.57 16.66
N ILE A 53 40.40 -3.46 15.92
CA ILE A 53 41.61 -2.65 15.86
C ILE A 53 41.98 -2.10 17.26
N LEU A 54 40.97 -1.58 17.97
CA LEU A 54 41.14 -1.09 19.33
C LEU A 54 41.72 -2.15 20.26
N PHE A 55 41.24 -3.41 20.19
CA PHE A 55 41.76 -4.51 20.97
C PHE A 55 43.22 -4.84 20.63
N VAL A 56 43.58 -4.86 19.31
CA VAL A 56 44.94 -5.12 18.87
C VAL A 56 45.91 -4.06 19.39
N ILE A 57 45.53 -2.77 19.24
CA ILE A 57 46.35 -1.65 19.75
C ILE A 57 46.42 -1.68 21.28
N GLY A 58 45.33 -2.04 21.98
CA GLY A 58 45.30 -2.18 23.41
C GLY A 58 46.25 -3.26 23.93
N ILE A 59 46.27 -4.42 23.28
CA ILE A 59 47.23 -5.50 23.63
C ILE A 59 48.67 -5.04 23.37
N ALA A 60 48.92 -4.38 22.23
CA ALA A 60 50.23 -3.82 21.91
C ALA A 60 50.69 -2.78 22.97
N ALA A 61 49.76 -1.90 23.42
CA ALA A 61 50.03 -0.90 24.44
C ALA A 61 50.47 -1.54 25.76
N ILE A 62 49.76 -2.59 26.19
CA ILE A 62 50.09 -3.33 27.45
C ILE A 62 51.46 -4.01 27.30
N ASN A 63 51.72 -4.65 26.14
CA ASN A 63 52.93 -5.42 25.92
C ASN A 63 54.20 -4.54 25.79
N THR A 64 54.05 -3.34 25.20
CA THR A 64 55.18 -2.41 24.97
C THR A 64 55.36 -1.39 26.09
N GLY A 65 54.36 -1.18 26.94
CA GLY A 65 54.40 -0.14 27.96
C GLY A 65 54.45 1.31 27.42
N ASN A 66 54.14 1.51 26.14
CA ASN A 66 54.29 2.79 25.46
C ASN A 66 53.11 3.73 25.75
N ASN A 67 53.39 4.88 26.39
CA ASN A 67 52.39 5.88 26.75
C ASN A 67 51.59 6.43 25.57
N LEU A 68 52.18 6.54 24.37
CA LEU A 68 51.47 6.99 23.17
C LEU A 68 50.38 6.00 22.72
N LEU A 69 50.65 4.70 22.83
CA LEU A 69 49.64 3.69 22.52
C LEU A 69 48.48 3.71 23.51
N TYR A 70 48.72 3.95 24.82
CA TYR A 70 47.63 4.14 25.76
C TYR A 70 46.79 5.37 25.45
N LEU A 71 47.43 6.47 25.01
CA LEU A 71 46.69 7.65 24.56
C LEU A 71 45.78 7.34 23.36
N VAL A 72 46.30 6.63 22.35
CA VAL A 72 45.50 6.22 21.17
C VAL A 72 44.31 5.35 21.58
N VAL A 73 44.51 4.37 22.46
CA VAL A 73 43.43 3.50 22.98
C VAL A 73 42.37 4.33 23.70
N ALA A 74 42.80 5.28 24.55
CA ALA A 74 41.90 6.17 25.28
C ALA A 74 41.05 7.04 24.30
N MET A 75 41.67 7.60 23.25
CA MET A 75 40.96 8.33 22.20
C MET A 75 39.95 7.46 21.45
N MET A 76 40.33 6.23 21.09
CA MET A 76 39.42 5.30 20.42
C MET A 76 38.23 4.89 21.28
N LEU A 77 38.46 4.63 22.58
CA LEU A 77 37.39 4.37 23.57
C LEU A 77 36.46 5.57 23.70
N SER A 78 37.00 6.77 23.79
CA SER A 78 36.23 8.01 23.87
C SER A 78 35.31 8.17 22.65
N LEU A 79 35.80 7.89 21.42
CA LEU A 79 34.98 7.92 20.20
C LEU A 79 33.80 6.94 20.25
N ILE A 80 34.00 5.73 20.79
CA ILE A 80 32.91 4.76 20.94
C ILE A 80 31.85 5.28 21.91
N ILE A 81 32.26 5.80 23.05
CA ILE A 81 31.34 6.33 24.08
C ILE A 81 30.57 7.52 23.54
N ILE A 82 31.23 8.49 22.93
CA ILE A 82 30.61 9.67 22.34
C ILE A 82 29.65 9.24 21.22
N SER A 83 30.06 8.31 20.36
CA SER A 83 29.19 7.76 19.30
C SER A 83 27.90 7.14 19.86
N GLY A 84 28.01 6.39 20.95
CA GLY A 84 26.86 5.80 21.64
C GLY A 84 25.89 6.84 22.18
N ILE A 85 26.41 7.89 22.84
CA ILE A 85 25.60 8.99 23.41
C ILE A 85 24.94 9.82 22.32
N LEU A 86 25.67 10.24 21.29
CA LEU A 86 25.13 11.05 20.18
C LEU A 86 24.11 10.29 19.36
N SER A 87 24.34 9.01 19.10
CA SER A 87 23.37 8.14 18.41
C SER A 87 22.06 8.02 19.19
N GLU A 88 22.12 7.91 20.53
CA GLU A 88 20.93 7.89 21.40
C GLU A 88 20.18 9.22 21.36
N SER A 89 20.93 10.32 21.51
CA SER A 89 20.38 11.67 21.48
C SER A 89 19.69 11.98 20.12
N THR A 90 20.20 11.42 19.03
CA THR A 90 19.63 11.63 17.69
C THR A 90 18.22 11.04 17.54
N LEU A 91 17.94 9.88 18.13
CA LEU A 91 16.61 9.23 18.03
C LEU A 91 15.63 9.67 19.10
N ARG A 92 16.11 10.32 20.17
CA ARG A 92 15.26 10.76 21.27
C ARG A 92 14.42 11.97 20.82
N GLY A 93 13.12 11.99 21.22
CA GLY A 93 12.23 13.13 20.95
C GLY A 93 11.92 13.36 19.47
N ILE A 94 11.93 12.30 18.66
CA ILE A 94 11.48 12.35 17.27
C ILE A 94 10.10 11.73 17.17
N ASP A 95 9.16 12.49 16.60
CA ASP A 95 7.82 12.02 16.26
C ASP A 95 7.63 12.05 14.75
N ILE A 96 6.91 11.05 14.23
CA ILE A 96 6.67 10.93 12.79
C ILE A 96 5.20 10.70 12.55
N TYR A 97 4.65 11.53 11.66
CA TYR A 97 3.28 11.43 11.18
C TYR A 97 3.28 11.06 9.70
N ARG A 98 2.39 10.14 9.34
CA ARG A 98 2.21 9.71 7.96
C ARG A 98 0.81 10.06 7.49
N THR A 99 0.72 10.68 6.30
CA THR A 99 -0.54 10.95 5.62
C THR A 99 -0.52 10.27 4.27
N LEU A 100 -1.46 9.35 4.05
CA LEU A 100 -1.67 8.66 2.78
C LEU A 100 -2.83 9.29 1.99
N PRO A 101 -2.86 9.19 0.67
CA PRO A 101 -4.01 9.61 -0.12
C PRO A 101 -5.23 8.72 0.18
N LYS A 102 -6.44 9.30 0.09
CA LYS A 102 -7.70 8.58 0.37
C LYS A 102 -7.95 7.39 -0.56
N HIS A 103 -7.46 7.46 -1.78
CA HIS A 103 -7.71 6.47 -2.83
C HIS A 103 -6.39 5.95 -3.39
N ILE A 104 -6.11 4.69 -3.13
CA ILE A 104 -4.88 4.02 -3.54
C ILE A 104 -5.25 2.87 -4.48
N PHE A 105 -4.56 2.76 -5.60
CA PHE A 105 -4.82 1.77 -6.64
C PHE A 105 -3.62 0.84 -6.83
N THR A 106 -3.90 -0.42 -7.10
CA THR A 106 -2.89 -1.45 -7.37
C THR A 106 -1.98 -1.05 -8.54
N GLY A 107 -0.67 -1.24 -8.36
CA GLY A 107 0.34 -0.97 -9.38
C GLY A 107 0.57 0.52 -9.69
N ARG A 108 -0.04 1.43 -8.94
CA ARG A 108 0.20 2.87 -9.04
C ARG A 108 0.94 3.38 -7.82
N SER A 109 1.83 4.33 -8.04
CA SER A 109 2.52 5.03 -6.97
C SER A 109 1.54 5.88 -6.15
N ALA A 110 1.41 5.55 -4.86
CA ALA A 110 0.68 6.34 -3.89
C ALA A 110 1.66 7.25 -3.16
N ILE A 111 1.47 8.55 -3.29
CA ILE A 111 2.35 9.56 -2.69
C ILE A 111 1.91 9.78 -1.24
N ALA A 112 2.74 9.35 -0.29
CA ALA A 112 2.57 9.62 1.12
C ALA A 112 3.40 10.83 1.55
N LYS A 113 2.87 11.60 2.49
CA LYS A 113 3.61 12.65 3.18
C LYS A 113 4.05 12.14 4.55
N LEU A 114 5.35 12.12 4.80
CA LEU A 114 5.95 11.82 6.07
C LEU A 114 6.44 13.10 6.71
N THR A 115 5.85 13.50 7.82
CA THR A 115 6.28 14.66 8.59
C THR A 115 7.01 14.18 9.83
N ALA A 116 8.32 14.44 9.88
CA ALA A 116 9.15 14.19 11.05
C ALA A 116 9.29 15.47 11.85
N SER A 117 9.03 15.39 13.17
CA SER A 117 9.11 16.51 14.10
C SER A 117 10.15 16.22 15.19
N ASN A 118 11.02 17.18 15.47
CA ASN A 118 12.02 17.09 16.53
C ASN A 118 11.55 17.91 17.74
N GLN A 119 11.14 17.20 18.78
CA GLN A 119 10.66 17.81 20.04
C GLN A 119 11.78 18.29 20.96
N LYS A 120 13.04 18.08 20.60
CA LYS A 120 14.17 18.49 21.43
C LYS A 120 14.35 20.00 21.40
N ARG A 121 14.71 20.57 22.55
CA ARG A 121 14.86 22.03 22.70
C ARG A 121 16.12 22.59 22.03
N PHE A 122 17.25 21.85 22.11
CA PHE A 122 18.55 22.38 21.68
C PHE A 122 19.28 21.49 20.67
N LEU A 123 19.02 20.18 20.65
CA LEU A 123 19.81 19.24 19.86
C LEU A 123 19.15 18.88 18.55
N PRO A 124 19.82 19.09 17.43
CA PRO A 124 19.36 18.58 16.14
C PRO A 124 19.48 17.04 16.07
N SER A 125 18.76 16.45 15.16
CA SER A 125 18.89 15.04 14.79
C SER A 125 19.52 14.92 13.42
N PHE A 126 20.38 13.91 13.25
CA PHE A 126 21.13 13.72 12.01
C PHE A 126 20.93 12.30 11.45
N SER A 127 21.02 12.19 10.11
CA SER A 127 21.05 10.92 9.40
C SER A 127 19.92 9.97 9.80
N LEU A 128 18.67 10.47 9.75
CA LEU A 128 17.49 9.68 10.06
C LEU A 128 17.04 8.93 8.80
N ILE A 129 16.94 7.61 8.90
CA ILE A 129 16.35 6.76 7.87
C ILE A 129 14.99 6.30 8.40
N ILE A 130 13.93 6.57 7.64
CA ILE A 130 12.56 6.23 8.00
C ILE A 130 12.09 5.12 7.07
N GLU A 131 11.75 3.98 7.63
CA GLU A 131 11.28 2.81 6.91
C GLU A 131 9.95 2.34 7.48
N GLU A 132 9.17 1.63 6.68
CA GLU A 132 7.97 0.96 7.17
C GLU A 132 8.35 -0.12 8.18
N ALA A 133 7.66 -0.16 9.31
CA ALA A 133 7.89 -1.20 10.30
C ALA A 133 7.43 -2.55 9.75
N PRO A 134 8.25 -3.61 9.82
CA PRO A 134 7.83 -4.93 9.37
C PRO A 134 6.59 -5.36 10.14
N SER A 135 5.55 -5.74 9.41
CA SER A 135 4.31 -6.28 10.00
C SER A 135 4.61 -7.59 10.70
N PHE A 136 4.62 -7.61 12.03
CA PHE A 136 4.67 -8.83 12.84
C PHE A 136 3.28 -9.49 13.00
N SER A 137 2.39 -9.30 12.06
CA SER A 137 1.16 -10.09 12.03
C SER A 137 1.46 -11.43 11.39
N ARG A 138 1.11 -12.51 12.07
CA ARG A 138 0.89 -13.79 11.40
C ARG A 138 -0.07 -13.50 10.25
N PRO A 139 0.25 -13.85 9.04
CA PRO A 139 -0.64 -13.60 7.93
C PRO A 139 -1.91 -14.43 8.13
N ILE A 140 -3.01 -13.75 8.30
CA ILE A 140 -4.24 -14.28 7.75
C ILE A 140 -3.99 -14.18 6.24
N LYS A 141 -3.46 -15.28 5.64
CA LYS A 141 -2.96 -15.33 4.26
C LYS A 141 -1.93 -14.24 3.89
N SER A 142 -0.69 -14.64 3.88
CA SER A 142 0.50 -14.23 3.11
C SER A 142 0.53 -12.89 2.33
N TYR A 143 0.22 -11.75 2.93
CA TYR A 143 0.34 -10.46 2.25
C TYR A 143 1.48 -9.56 2.79
N ALA A 144 2.40 -10.12 3.56
CA ALA A 144 3.39 -9.33 4.31
C ALA A 144 4.55 -8.74 3.47
N LYS A 145 4.59 -8.92 2.14
CA LYS A 145 5.65 -8.40 1.25
C LYS A 145 5.14 -7.72 -0.02
N GLU A 146 3.89 -7.33 -0.08
CA GLU A 146 3.24 -6.97 -1.34
C GLU A 146 3.19 -5.46 -1.62
N PHE A 147 3.95 -4.68 -0.90
CA PHE A 147 4.16 -3.28 -1.25
C PHE A 147 5.63 -2.90 -1.15
N ASP A 148 6.06 -2.08 -2.08
CA ASP A 148 7.37 -1.45 -2.07
C ASP A 148 7.22 -0.03 -1.54
N ALA A 149 7.94 0.28 -0.44
CA ALA A 149 8.04 1.63 0.09
C ALA A 149 9.49 2.09 0.01
N VAL A 150 9.70 3.23 -0.58
CA VAL A 150 11.03 3.85 -0.62
C VAL A 150 11.35 4.42 0.75
N SER A 151 12.55 4.12 1.29
CA SER A 151 12.98 4.67 2.58
C SER A 151 13.13 6.18 2.52
N GLY A 152 12.55 6.88 3.49
CA GLY A 152 12.78 8.31 3.66
C GLY A 152 14.14 8.58 4.32
N TYR A 153 14.90 9.57 3.85
CA TYR A 153 16.17 9.98 4.45
C TYR A 153 16.18 11.46 4.79
N ILE A 154 16.46 11.78 6.06
CA ILE A 154 16.59 13.16 6.55
C ILE A 154 18.01 13.35 7.04
N LEU A 155 18.79 14.18 6.35
CA LEU A 155 20.17 14.45 6.70
C LEU A 155 20.28 15.19 8.05
N LYS A 156 19.48 16.25 8.22
CA LYS A 156 19.47 17.09 9.44
C LYS A 156 18.04 17.53 9.73
N LEU A 157 17.60 17.32 10.97
CA LEU A 157 16.35 17.85 11.48
C LEU A 157 16.66 18.77 12.67
N PRO A 158 16.53 20.10 12.50
CA PRO A 158 16.84 21.07 13.55
C PRO A 158 16.00 20.84 14.82
N ALA A 159 16.44 21.41 15.93
CA ALA A 159 15.66 21.41 17.15
C ALA A 159 14.35 22.17 16.95
N GLN A 160 13.27 21.69 17.55
CA GLN A 160 11.91 22.27 17.48
C GLN A 160 11.37 22.50 16.05
N ALA A 161 11.94 21.81 15.05
CA ALA A 161 11.52 21.91 13.67
C ALA A 161 10.80 20.65 13.19
N SER A 162 9.99 20.83 12.16
CA SER A 162 9.34 19.75 11.44
C SER A 162 9.74 19.78 9.97
N LEU A 163 9.96 18.62 9.38
CA LEU A 163 10.32 18.46 8.00
C LEU A 163 9.41 17.42 7.36
N THR A 164 8.81 17.80 6.23
CA THR A 164 7.94 16.89 5.48
C THR A 164 8.68 16.35 4.27
N GLN A 165 8.70 15.05 4.15
CA GLN A 165 9.19 14.33 2.97
C GLN A 165 8.07 13.63 2.23
N ILE A 166 8.27 13.48 0.93
CA ILE A 166 7.38 12.72 0.06
C ILE A 166 7.97 11.32 -0.09
N GLN A 167 7.14 10.31 0.19
CA GLN A 167 7.50 8.92 0.03
C GLN A 167 6.51 8.22 -0.92
N SER A 168 7.02 7.37 -1.78
CA SER A 168 6.22 6.59 -2.72
C SER A 168 5.94 5.20 -2.16
N TYR A 169 4.68 4.79 -2.20
CA TYR A 169 4.22 3.44 -1.89
C TYR A 169 3.63 2.81 -3.14
N VAL A 170 4.05 1.62 -3.49
CA VAL A 170 3.48 0.85 -4.59
C VAL A 170 2.93 -0.46 -4.04
N PHE A 171 1.62 -0.62 -4.08
CA PHE A 171 0.93 -1.84 -3.66
C PHE A 171 0.74 -2.74 -4.87
N GLN A 172 1.24 -3.97 -4.79
CA GLN A 172 1.20 -4.93 -5.91
C GLN A 172 -0.16 -5.64 -6.02
N LYS A 173 -0.88 -5.78 -4.91
CA LYS A 173 -2.21 -6.42 -4.87
C LYS A 173 -3.25 -5.49 -4.25
N ARG A 174 -4.49 -5.67 -4.65
CA ARG A 174 -5.62 -5.00 -4.00
C ARG A 174 -5.92 -5.64 -2.64
N GLY A 175 -6.65 -4.94 -1.80
CA GLY A 175 -7.10 -5.50 -0.54
C GLY A 175 -7.01 -4.53 0.63
N PHE A 176 -7.15 -5.09 1.83
CA PHE A 176 -7.03 -4.35 3.07
C PHE A 176 -5.63 -4.51 3.65
N TYR A 177 -4.96 -3.39 3.90
CA TYR A 177 -3.62 -3.33 4.48
C TYR A 177 -3.67 -2.60 5.82
N LYS A 178 -3.08 -3.22 6.83
CA LYS A 178 -2.89 -2.60 8.14
C LYS A 178 -1.43 -2.26 8.34
N LEU A 179 -1.07 -1.01 8.10
CA LEU A 179 0.27 -0.49 8.34
C LEU A 179 0.38 -0.10 9.82
N ARG A 180 1.27 -0.75 10.56
CA ARG A 180 1.32 -0.62 12.02
C ARG A 180 2.13 0.56 12.52
N GLY A 181 3.16 0.95 11.79
CA GLY A 181 4.04 2.02 12.20
C GLY A 181 5.27 2.15 11.35
N LEU A 182 6.17 2.97 11.82
CA LEU A 182 7.41 3.31 11.15
C LEU A 182 8.61 2.96 12.01
N THR A 183 9.73 2.62 11.40
CA THR A 183 11.01 2.40 12.07
C THR A 183 11.95 3.52 11.68
N VAL A 184 12.44 4.25 12.67
CA VAL A 184 13.48 5.26 12.49
C VAL A 184 14.81 4.67 12.83
N LYS A 185 15.77 4.80 11.94
CA LYS A 185 17.13 4.28 12.09
C LYS A 185 18.13 5.41 11.98
N THR A 186 19.24 5.31 12.69
CA THR A 186 20.39 6.19 12.51
C THR A 186 21.69 5.42 12.65
N ARG A 187 22.70 5.88 11.91
CA ARG A 187 24.09 5.44 12.03
C ARG A 187 25.03 6.58 12.47
N PHE A 188 24.45 7.70 12.86
CA PHE A 188 25.20 8.89 13.28
C PHE A 188 25.89 8.65 14.62
N PRO A 189 27.13 9.21 14.86
CA PRO A 189 27.93 10.01 13.93
C PRO A 189 28.90 9.21 13.05
N PHE A 190 29.54 8.17 13.58
CA PHE A 190 30.67 7.48 12.91
C PHE A 190 30.26 6.15 12.26
N GLY A 191 28.99 5.80 12.32
CA GLY A 191 28.52 4.54 11.74
C GLY A 191 28.86 3.29 12.53
N PHE A 192 29.39 3.39 13.75
CA PHE A 192 29.74 2.23 14.60
C PHE A 192 28.52 1.45 15.05
N PHE A 193 27.42 2.17 15.29
CA PHE A 193 26.15 1.63 15.77
C PHE A 193 25.04 1.91 14.78
N LEU A 194 24.20 0.92 14.56
CA LEU A 194 22.87 1.11 13.98
C LEU A 194 21.88 1.07 15.14
N LYS A 195 21.27 2.20 15.43
CA LYS A 195 20.15 2.29 16.36
C LYS A 195 18.84 2.40 15.63
N GLU A 196 17.84 1.67 16.12
CA GLU A 196 16.50 1.67 15.57
C GLU A 196 15.48 1.97 16.68
N ARG A 197 14.51 2.83 16.35
CA ARG A 197 13.35 3.10 17.20
C ARG A 197 12.09 2.86 16.39
N ARG A 198 11.16 2.10 16.95
CA ARG A 198 9.81 1.92 16.36
C ARG A 198 8.89 3.00 16.87
N ILE A 199 8.10 3.56 15.98
CA ILE A 199 7.05 4.54 16.24
C ILE A 199 5.74 3.91 15.80
N GLU A 200 4.81 3.78 16.71
CA GLU A 200 3.47 3.29 16.43
C GLU A 200 2.69 4.39 15.72
N ALA A 201 2.27 4.11 14.50
CA ALA A 201 1.45 4.98 13.68
C ALA A 201 0.51 4.11 12.84
N PRO A 202 -0.46 3.44 13.50
CA PRO A 202 -1.35 2.52 12.81
C PRO A 202 -2.24 3.28 11.83
N ILE A 203 -2.36 2.75 10.61
CA ILE A 203 -3.28 3.26 9.60
C ILE A 203 -3.84 2.10 8.79
N ASP A 204 -5.13 2.12 8.58
CA ASP A 204 -5.84 1.15 7.77
C ASP A 204 -5.99 1.70 6.35
N VAL A 205 -5.61 0.90 5.36
CA VAL A 205 -5.58 1.29 3.96
C VAL A 205 -6.33 0.28 3.13
N VAL A 206 -7.27 0.76 2.30
CA VAL A 206 -7.92 -0.06 1.27
C VAL A 206 -7.28 0.28 -0.07
N VAL A 207 -6.68 -0.74 -0.69
CA VAL A 207 -6.07 -0.64 -2.01
C VAL A 207 -7.07 -1.14 -3.05
N TYR A 208 -7.49 -0.24 -3.92
CA TYR A 208 -8.45 -0.53 -4.98
C TYR A 208 -7.82 -1.31 -6.14
N PRO A 209 -8.62 -2.09 -6.89
CA PRO A 209 -8.13 -2.74 -8.10
C PRO A 209 -7.67 -1.72 -9.14
N ARG A 210 -6.81 -2.16 -10.04
CA ARG A 210 -6.28 -1.33 -11.12
C ARG A 210 -7.42 -0.98 -12.09
N LEU A 211 -7.50 0.31 -12.45
CA LEU A 211 -8.42 0.79 -13.48
C LEU A 211 -7.70 0.85 -14.83
N LYS A 212 -8.24 0.16 -15.82
CA LYS A 212 -7.77 0.21 -17.21
C LYS A 212 -8.69 1.11 -18.02
N PRO A 213 -8.17 2.06 -18.80
CA PRO A 213 -9.02 2.88 -19.66
C PRO A 213 -9.76 2.00 -20.68
N MET A 214 -11.09 2.03 -20.64
CA MET A 214 -11.91 1.32 -21.63
C MET A 214 -12.17 2.26 -22.80
N LYS A 215 -11.68 1.89 -23.98
CA LYS A 215 -12.17 2.46 -25.24
C LYS A 215 -13.61 1.99 -25.40
N ARG A 216 -14.47 2.81 -26.08
CA ARG A 216 -15.90 2.52 -26.29
C ARG A 216 -16.14 1.01 -26.44
N VAL A 217 -16.92 0.45 -25.52
CA VAL A 217 -17.32 -0.96 -25.59
C VAL A 217 -18.27 -1.10 -26.77
N HIS A 218 -17.72 -1.32 -27.96
CA HIS A 218 -18.46 -1.80 -29.12
C HIS A 218 -18.46 -3.33 -29.03
N SER A 219 -19.05 -3.87 -27.98
CA SER A 219 -19.32 -5.31 -27.97
C SER A 219 -20.75 -5.54 -28.44
N ALA A 220 -20.85 -5.73 -29.73
CA ALA A 220 -22.03 -6.22 -30.39
C ALA A 220 -22.38 -7.68 -30.05
N GLY A 221 -21.80 -8.27 -28.99
CA GLY A 221 -21.98 -9.67 -28.66
C GLY A 221 -22.62 -9.99 -27.32
N ASP A 222 -22.39 -9.13 -26.28
CA ASP A 222 -22.82 -9.43 -24.91
C ASP A 222 -23.79 -8.42 -24.28
N ILE A 223 -24.19 -7.40 -25.01
CA ILE A 223 -25.27 -6.49 -24.63
C ILE A 223 -26.48 -6.90 -25.46
N SER A 224 -27.07 -8.02 -25.04
CA SER A 224 -28.37 -8.41 -25.60
C SER A 224 -29.39 -7.30 -25.29
N HIS A 225 -29.84 -6.68 -26.36
CA HIS A 225 -31.08 -5.92 -26.46
C HIS A 225 -31.37 -4.86 -25.40
N GLY A 226 -31.13 -3.60 -25.73
CA GLY A 226 -31.63 -2.50 -24.91
C GLY A 226 -31.12 -1.11 -25.31
N LEU A 227 -30.42 -0.94 -26.43
CA LEU A 227 -30.00 0.38 -26.91
C LEU A 227 -30.92 0.92 -28.05
N ASN A 228 -32.16 0.49 -28.12
CA ASN A 228 -33.18 1.35 -28.68
C ASN A 228 -33.67 2.21 -27.51
N PRO A 229 -33.44 3.52 -27.50
CA PRO A 229 -34.25 4.40 -26.67
C PRO A 229 -35.67 4.27 -27.21
N ALA A 230 -36.44 3.32 -26.70
CA ALA A 230 -37.88 3.39 -26.88
C ALA A 230 -38.26 4.73 -26.24
N LEU A 231 -38.47 5.73 -27.08
CA LEU A 231 -39.02 7.02 -26.74
C LEU A 231 -40.36 6.75 -26.07
N LEU A 232 -40.33 6.66 -24.74
CA LEU A 232 -41.52 6.43 -23.94
C LEU A 232 -42.09 7.79 -23.51
N LYS A 233 -43.36 7.91 -23.68
CA LYS A 233 -44.19 9.01 -23.25
C LYS A 233 -44.12 9.16 -21.73
N GLY A 234 -43.82 10.37 -21.20
CA GLY A 234 -43.69 10.64 -19.77
C GLY A 234 -43.66 12.11 -19.44
N GLN A 235 -43.20 12.45 -18.23
CA GLN A 235 -43.15 13.83 -17.69
C GLN A 235 -41.72 14.43 -17.78
N GLY A 236 -41.02 14.26 -18.88
CA GLY A 236 -39.68 14.86 -19.06
C GLY A 236 -39.75 16.32 -19.52
N THR A 237 -38.58 16.91 -19.81
CA THR A 237 -38.40 18.30 -20.24
C THR A 237 -38.40 18.47 -21.77
N HIS A 238 -38.10 17.41 -22.53
CA HIS A 238 -38.07 17.45 -23.97
C HIS A 238 -39.42 17.12 -24.59
N LEU A 239 -39.84 17.94 -25.58
CA LEU A 239 -41.06 17.75 -26.33
C LEU A 239 -40.92 16.49 -27.18
N TYR A 240 -41.78 15.48 -26.93
CA TYR A 240 -41.83 14.23 -27.69
C TYR A 240 -42.72 14.37 -28.92
N ASN A 241 -43.97 14.84 -28.69
CA ASN A 241 -44.99 14.94 -29.70
C ASN A 241 -46.04 16.00 -29.31
N ILE A 242 -46.92 16.33 -30.26
CA ILE A 242 -48.09 17.18 -30.02
C ILE A 242 -49.31 16.38 -30.45
N ARG A 243 -50.25 16.12 -29.51
CA ARG A 243 -51.50 15.40 -29.76
C ARG A 243 -52.74 16.25 -29.48
N ASP A 244 -53.88 15.74 -29.81
CA ASP A 244 -55.13 16.39 -29.45
C ASP A 244 -55.30 16.46 -27.92
N TYR A 245 -55.71 17.61 -27.41
CA TYR A 245 -55.97 17.83 -26.00
C TYR A 245 -57.27 17.09 -25.59
N THR A 246 -57.21 16.44 -24.43
CA THR A 246 -58.37 15.81 -23.81
C THR A 246 -58.73 16.51 -22.50
N PRO A 247 -59.99 16.50 -22.04
CA PRO A 247 -60.39 17.15 -20.79
C PRO A 247 -59.69 16.60 -19.55
N ALA A 248 -59.05 15.44 -19.64
CA ALA A 248 -58.28 14.85 -18.57
C ALA A 248 -56.84 15.40 -18.47
N ASP A 249 -56.43 16.20 -19.46
CA ASP A 249 -55.08 16.76 -19.50
C ASP A 249 -54.98 18.07 -18.68
N ASP A 250 -53.79 18.33 -18.11
CA ASP A 250 -53.55 19.64 -17.46
C ASP A 250 -53.48 20.76 -18.52
N SER A 251 -54.19 21.84 -18.28
CA SER A 251 -54.23 23.02 -19.17
C SER A 251 -52.82 23.64 -19.40
N ARG A 252 -51.87 23.42 -18.50
CA ARG A 252 -50.49 23.91 -18.62
C ARG A 252 -49.70 23.28 -19.76
N ILE A 253 -50.08 22.09 -20.23
CA ILE A 253 -49.43 21.42 -21.32
C ILE A 253 -49.99 21.79 -22.70
N ILE A 254 -50.95 22.71 -22.79
CA ILE A 254 -51.49 23.15 -24.09
C ILE A 254 -50.40 23.86 -24.89
N HIS A 255 -50.25 23.44 -26.17
CA HIS A 255 -49.36 24.07 -27.12
C HIS A 255 -50.10 25.10 -27.99
N TRP A 256 -50.24 26.32 -27.48
CA TRP A 256 -51.04 27.36 -28.07
C TRP A 256 -50.76 27.64 -29.55
N LYS A 257 -49.47 27.60 -29.94
CA LYS A 257 -49.06 27.82 -31.36
C LYS A 257 -49.61 26.75 -32.31
N SER A 258 -49.60 25.50 -31.92
CA SER A 258 -50.17 24.42 -32.71
C SER A 258 -51.68 24.40 -32.66
N SER A 259 -52.27 24.73 -31.51
CA SER A 259 -53.71 24.82 -31.36
C SER A 259 -54.31 25.90 -32.29
N ALA A 260 -53.67 27.06 -32.42
CA ALA A 260 -54.07 28.11 -33.31
C ALA A 260 -54.01 27.72 -34.78
N LYS A 261 -53.01 26.90 -35.16
CA LYS A 261 -52.89 26.38 -36.57
C LYS A 261 -53.91 25.30 -36.88
N ALA A 262 -54.21 24.43 -35.93
CA ALA A 262 -55.05 23.25 -36.14
C ALA A 262 -56.53 23.54 -35.87
N ALA A 263 -56.89 24.78 -35.43
CA ALA A 263 -58.26 25.19 -35.02
C ALA A 263 -58.86 24.24 -33.95
N LYS A 264 -58.03 23.54 -33.17
CA LYS A 264 -58.41 22.65 -32.06
C LYS A 264 -57.32 22.65 -30.99
N LEU A 265 -57.69 22.37 -29.75
CA LEU A 265 -56.73 22.35 -28.66
C LEU A 265 -55.73 21.17 -28.83
N MET A 266 -54.43 21.49 -28.73
CA MET A 266 -53.32 20.55 -28.86
C MET A 266 -52.50 20.52 -27.57
N ALA A 267 -52.17 19.33 -27.09
CA ALA A 267 -51.38 19.12 -25.89
C ALA A 267 -49.92 18.69 -26.23
N LYS A 268 -48.96 19.18 -25.45
CA LYS A 268 -47.55 18.75 -25.53
C LYS A 268 -47.42 17.40 -24.84
N GLU A 269 -46.80 16.48 -25.51
CA GLU A 269 -46.34 15.24 -24.93
C GLU A 269 -44.84 15.35 -24.71
N PHE A 270 -44.39 15.05 -23.48
CA PHE A 270 -42.99 15.10 -23.13
C PHE A 270 -42.37 13.70 -23.17
N GLU A 271 -41.09 13.67 -23.45
CA GLU A 271 -40.28 12.45 -23.39
C GLU A 271 -40.05 12.04 -21.95
N GLN A 272 -40.11 10.76 -21.63
CA GLN A 272 -39.73 10.28 -20.32
C GLN A 272 -38.19 10.26 -20.21
N GLU A 273 -37.64 11.08 -19.35
CA GLU A 273 -36.22 10.97 -18.96
C GLU A 273 -35.98 9.65 -18.24
N LYS A 274 -35.65 8.60 -19.02
CA LYS A 274 -35.17 7.36 -18.41
C LYS A 274 -33.81 7.61 -17.80
N LYS A 275 -33.70 7.46 -16.49
CA LYS A 275 -32.43 7.38 -15.82
C LYS A 275 -31.62 6.23 -16.41
N LYS A 276 -30.45 6.55 -16.95
CA LYS A 276 -29.54 5.53 -17.48
C LYS A 276 -29.00 4.72 -16.31
N THR A 277 -29.52 3.53 -16.09
CA THR A 277 -29.06 2.62 -15.02
C THR A 277 -28.25 1.49 -15.61
N ALA A 278 -27.25 1.02 -14.87
CA ALA A 278 -26.46 -0.14 -15.23
C ALA A 278 -26.13 -0.96 -13.96
N LYS A 279 -26.47 -2.23 -13.95
CA LYS A 279 -26.12 -3.12 -12.83
C LYS A 279 -25.03 -4.09 -13.24
N ILE A 280 -23.89 -4.02 -12.58
CA ILE A 280 -22.75 -4.92 -12.77
C ILE A 280 -22.93 -6.11 -11.84
N VAL A 281 -23.14 -7.30 -12.41
CA VAL A 281 -23.25 -8.56 -11.68
C VAL A 281 -21.94 -9.31 -11.81
N PHE A 282 -21.25 -9.53 -10.70
CA PHE A 282 -19.97 -10.22 -10.63
C PHE A 282 -20.14 -11.56 -9.90
N TYR A 283 -19.97 -12.63 -10.63
CA TYR A 283 -20.03 -13.98 -10.06
C TYR A 283 -18.64 -14.42 -9.58
N ASN A 284 -18.40 -14.30 -8.27
CA ASN A 284 -17.12 -14.64 -7.64
C ASN A 284 -17.04 -16.09 -7.17
N ALA A 285 -17.48 -17.02 -8.01
CA ALA A 285 -17.39 -18.45 -7.72
C ALA A 285 -15.95 -18.95 -7.87
N LEU A 286 -15.52 -19.82 -6.94
CA LEU A 286 -14.24 -20.51 -7.01
C LEU A 286 -14.33 -21.62 -8.07
N LEU A 287 -13.46 -21.60 -9.07
CA LEU A 287 -13.37 -22.62 -10.10
C LEU A 287 -12.02 -23.35 -10.01
N PRO A 288 -11.97 -24.67 -10.22
CA PRO A 288 -10.73 -25.45 -10.24
C PRO A 288 -10.00 -25.25 -11.58
N LEU A 289 -9.49 -24.06 -11.83
CA LEU A 289 -8.73 -23.72 -13.04
C LEU A 289 -7.26 -23.51 -12.72
N PRO A 290 -6.32 -23.93 -13.59
CA PRO A 290 -4.94 -23.50 -13.49
C PRO A 290 -4.88 -21.98 -13.65
N ASN A 291 -4.07 -21.30 -12.83
CA ASN A 291 -3.95 -19.83 -12.80
C ASN A 291 -5.28 -19.10 -12.48
N PHE A 292 -6.12 -19.70 -11.64
CA PHE A 292 -7.39 -19.09 -11.23
C PHE A 292 -7.22 -17.71 -10.62
N ASP A 293 -6.20 -17.51 -9.78
CA ASP A 293 -5.95 -16.23 -9.09
C ASP A 293 -5.71 -15.10 -10.09
N ASP A 294 -4.89 -15.31 -11.13
CA ASP A 294 -4.63 -14.29 -12.15
C ASP A 294 -5.88 -13.97 -12.99
N THR A 295 -6.65 -15.01 -13.31
CA THR A 295 -7.92 -14.86 -14.04
C THR A 295 -8.93 -14.08 -13.21
N PHE A 296 -9.05 -14.42 -11.92
CA PHE A 296 -9.95 -13.74 -10.99
C PHE A 296 -9.58 -12.27 -10.81
N GLU A 297 -8.29 -11.96 -10.61
CA GLU A 297 -7.78 -10.59 -10.51
C GLU A 297 -8.06 -9.80 -11.80
N GLY A 298 -7.84 -10.40 -12.95
CA GLY A 298 -8.15 -9.80 -14.25
C GLY A 298 -9.63 -9.45 -14.42
N MET A 299 -10.52 -10.31 -13.91
CA MET A 299 -11.96 -10.05 -13.93
C MET A 299 -12.36 -8.95 -12.94
N VAL A 300 -11.76 -8.90 -11.75
CA VAL A 300 -11.99 -7.80 -10.80
C VAL A 300 -11.55 -6.47 -11.39
N GLU A 301 -10.38 -6.40 -12.06
CA GLU A 301 -9.92 -5.20 -12.77
C GLU A 301 -10.91 -4.77 -13.88
N LYS A 302 -11.45 -5.76 -14.63
CA LYS A 302 -12.45 -5.50 -15.67
C LYS A 302 -13.74 -4.96 -15.09
N ALA A 303 -14.25 -5.54 -13.98
CA ALA A 303 -15.45 -5.06 -13.29
C ALA A 303 -15.27 -3.62 -12.75
N ALA A 304 -14.11 -3.33 -12.15
CA ALA A 304 -13.77 -2.00 -11.66
C ALA A 304 -13.72 -0.97 -12.80
N SER A 305 -13.11 -1.33 -13.92
CA SER A 305 -13.00 -0.46 -15.11
C SER A 305 -14.35 -0.21 -15.75
N LEU A 306 -15.26 -1.22 -15.79
CA LEU A 306 -16.63 -1.06 -16.25
C LEU A 306 -17.42 -0.10 -15.34
N ALA A 307 -17.28 -0.23 -14.01
CA ALA A 307 -17.94 0.67 -13.07
C ALA A 307 -17.50 2.12 -13.26
N GLU A 308 -16.20 2.36 -13.44
CA GLU A 308 -15.68 3.70 -13.76
C GLU A 308 -16.24 4.22 -15.08
N TYR A 309 -16.23 3.40 -16.13
CA TYR A 309 -16.71 3.78 -17.46
C TYR A 309 -18.19 4.21 -17.43
N TYR A 310 -19.08 3.40 -16.83
CA TYR A 310 -20.51 3.72 -16.78
C TYR A 310 -20.80 4.95 -15.92
N ILE A 311 -20.15 5.10 -14.75
CA ILE A 311 -20.33 6.29 -13.92
C ILE A 311 -19.85 7.56 -14.63
N ARG A 312 -18.71 7.50 -15.34
CA ARG A 312 -18.22 8.63 -16.16
C ARG A 312 -19.13 8.94 -17.32
N SER A 313 -19.85 7.96 -17.85
CA SER A 313 -20.85 8.12 -18.91
C SER A 313 -22.21 8.60 -18.41
N GLY A 314 -22.33 8.94 -17.10
CA GLY A 314 -23.54 9.49 -16.51
C GLY A 314 -24.61 8.45 -16.11
N PHE A 315 -24.24 7.16 -16.04
CA PHE A 315 -25.16 6.12 -15.57
C PHE A 315 -25.23 6.07 -14.04
N GLU A 316 -26.40 5.69 -13.50
CA GLU A 316 -26.55 5.21 -12.15
C GLU A 316 -26.08 3.74 -12.11
N VAL A 317 -24.99 3.46 -11.37
CA VAL A 317 -24.37 2.12 -11.38
C VAL A 317 -24.67 1.38 -10.08
N GLY A 318 -25.19 0.15 -10.22
CA GLY A 318 -25.32 -0.83 -9.14
C GLY A 318 -24.26 -1.93 -9.28
N PHE A 319 -23.97 -2.59 -8.17
CA PHE A 319 -23.05 -3.73 -8.14
C PHE A 319 -23.66 -4.88 -7.36
N LYS A 320 -23.60 -6.09 -7.91
CA LYS A 320 -24.04 -7.31 -7.24
C LYS A 320 -22.98 -8.38 -7.35
N SER A 321 -22.65 -8.99 -6.21
CA SER A 321 -21.83 -10.19 -6.12
C SER A 321 -22.56 -11.28 -5.35
N LEU A 322 -21.92 -12.42 -5.12
CA LEU A 322 -22.48 -13.46 -4.24
C LEU A 322 -22.56 -13.01 -2.77
N THR A 323 -21.76 -12.01 -2.39
CA THR A 323 -21.61 -11.55 -1.00
C THR A 323 -22.19 -10.15 -0.75
N ALA A 324 -22.39 -9.34 -1.78
CA ALA A 324 -22.84 -7.95 -1.65
C ALA A 324 -23.81 -7.55 -2.75
N ASP A 325 -24.78 -6.69 -2.42
CA ASP A 325 -25.70 -6.07 -3.40
C ASP A 325 -25.79 -4.56 -3.10
N LEU A 326 -25.23 -3.75 -4.01
CA LEU A 326 -25.25 -2.29 -3.93
C LEU A 326 -26.29 -1.74 -4.90
N PRO A 327 -27.20 -0.87 -4.44
CA PRO A 327 -28.23 -0.26 -5.30
C PRO A 327 -27.59 0.65 -6.35
N CYS A 328 -28.32 0.88 -7.45
CA CYS A 328 -27.92 1.83 -8.47
C CYS A 328 -27.94 3.26 -7.93
N LYS A 329 -26.80 3.91 -7.99
CA LYS A 329 -26.63 5.33 -7.64
C LYS A 329 -25.63 5.97 -8.60
N SER A 330 -25.70 7.29 -8.74
CA SER A 330 -24.78 8.08 -9.54
C SER A 330 -23.66 8.67 -8.68
N GLY A 331 -22.60 9.14 -9.36
CA GLY A 331 -21.56 9.94 -8.73
C GLY A 331 -20.33 9.16 -8.26
N ARG A 332 -19.27 9.93 -7.94
CA ARG A 332 -17.96 9.36 -7.55
C ARG A 332 -18.01 8.57 -6.24
N GLU A 333 -18.88 8.94 -5.32
CA GLU A 333 -19.02 8.23 -4.05
C GLU A 333 -19.46 6.78 -4.27
N GLN A 334 -20.41 6.57 -5.19
CA GLN A 334 -20.86 5.24 -5.57
C GLN A 334 -19.74 4.43 -6.22
N LEU A 335 -18.93 5.07 -7.10
CA LEU A 335 -17.76 4.42 -7.65
C LEU A 335 -16.84 3.87 -6.56
N TYR A 336 -16.48 4.69 -5.58
CA TYR A 336 -15.59 4.24 -4.51
C TYR A 336 -16.21 3.20 -3.58
N ARG A 337 -17.54 3.18 -3.42
CA ARG A 337 -18.24 2.08 -2.73
C ARG A 337 -18.08 0.77 -3.50
N ILE A 338 -18.30 0.78 -4.81
CA ILE A 338 -18.13 -0.40 -5.67
C ILE A 338 -16.67 -0.85 -5.68
N LEU A 339 -15.72 0.08 -5.81
CA LEU A 339 -14.29 -0.24 -5.79
C LEU A 339 -13.85 -0.82 -4.45
N LYS A 340 -14.44 -0.39 -3.32
CA LYS A 340 -14.16 -0.93 -2.00
C LYS A 340 -14.63 -2.38 -1.88
N GLU A 341 -15.84 -2.69 -2.35
CA GLU A 341 -16.34 -4.08 -2.40
C GLU A 341 -15.45 -4.95 -3.29
N LEU A 342 -15.10 -4.45 -4.49
CA LEU A 342 -14.19 -5.16 -5.38
C LEU A 342 -12.77 -5.31 -4.82
N ALA A 343 -12.31 -4.39 -3.98
CA ALA A 343 -11.01 -4.52 -3.31
C ALA A 343 -10.99 -5.67 -2.29
N LEU A 344 -12.12 -5.93 -1.64
CA LEU A 344 -12.25 -6.91 -0.55
C LEU A 344 -12.85 -8.23 -1.01
N ILE A 345 -13.35 -8.32 -2.26
CA ILE A 345 -14.01 -9.50 -2.76
C ILE A 345 -13.03 -10.67 -2.90
N GLU A 346 -13.42 -11.80 -2.33
CA GLU A 346 -12.70 -13.08 -2.44
C GLU A 346 -13.52 -14.10 -3.21
N PRO A 347 -12.88 -15.11 -3.82
CA PRO A 347 -13.59 -16.21 -4.44
C PRO A 347 -14.30 -17.05 -3.37
N VAL A 348 -15.57 -17.41 -3.63
CA VAL A 348 -16.41 -18.20 -2.73
C VAL A 348 -16.64 -19.57 -3.34
N ALA A 349 -16.45 -20.63 -2.55
CA ALA A 349 -16.83 -21.98 -2.96
C ALA A 349 -18.36 -22.02 -3.16
N SER A 350 -18.79 -22.30 -4.38
CA SER A 350 -20.21 -22.39 -4.73
C SER A 350 -20.54 -23.82 -5.14
N ASN A 351 -21.59 -24.39 -4.54
CA ASN A 351 -22.13 -25.69 -4.93
C ASN A 351 -22.92 -25.66 -6.24
N LYS A 352 -23.14 -24.45 -6.82
CA LYS A 352 -23.79 -24.29 -8.11
C LYS A 352 -22.72 -24.10 -9.18
N ASN A 353 -22.89 -24.76 -10.33
CA ASN A 353 -22.06 -24.55 -11.53
C ASN A 353 -22.26 -23.12 -12.08
N VAL A 354 -21.91 -22.10 -11.30
CA VAL A 354 -21.98 -20.71 -11.73
C VAL A 354 -20.61 -20.34 -12.29
N PRO A 355 -20.50 -19.98 -13.57
CA PRO A 355 -19.22 -19.63 -14.15
C PRO A 355 -18.71 -18.32 -13.53
N LEU A 356 -17.38 -18.18 -13.44
CA LEU A 356 -16.76 -16.88 -13.16
C LEU A 356 -17.08 -15.94 -14.31
N ALA A 357 -17.99 -14.99 -14.11
CA ALA A 357 -18.48 -14.11 -15.15
C ALA A 357 -18.82 -12.71 -14.65
N ILE A 358 -18.73 -11.76 -15.53
CA ILE A 358 -19.24 -10.40 -15.34
C ILE A 358 -20.40 -10.21 -16.31
N LYS A 359 -21.57 -9.89 -15.80
CA LYS A 359 -22.74 -9.53 -16.60
C LYS A 359 -23.11 -8.08 -16.31
N VAL A 360 -23.28 -7.27 -17.33
CA VAL A 360 -23.81 -5.91 -17.20
C VAL A 360 -25.25 -5.93 -17.68
N ILE A 361 -26.15 -5.51 -16.79
CA ILE A 361 -27.58 -5.38 -17.09
C ILE A 361 -27.85 -3.89 -17.23
N VAL A 362 -28.25 -3.45 -18.41
CA VAL A 362 -28.71 -2.10 -18.70
C VAL A 362 -30.20 -2.23 -19.03
N PRO A 363 -31.11 -1.84 -18.14
CA PRO A 363 -32.56 -1.92 -18.35
C PRO A 363 -33.08 -0.84 -19.31
#